data_466117b967bec9d7650af198f066232f
#
_entry.id   466117b967bec9d7650af198f066232f
#
_cell.length_a   1.000
_cell.length_b   1.000
_cell.length_c   1.000
_cell.angle_alpha   90.00
_cell.angle_beta   90.00
_cell.angle_gamma   90.00
#
_symmetry.space_group_name_H-M   'P 1'
#
loop_
_entity.id
_entity.type
_entity.pdbx_description
1 polymer ?
#
loop_
_entity_poly.entity_id
_entity_poly.type
_entity_poly.pdbx_seq_one_letter_code
_entity_poly.pdbx_strand_id
1 'polypeptide(L)'
;MIEAGAKALGVEASTCSVANSEVVSGDKKISFKDIVRKGGLTKTFTQEEIDALPIKAVDQRKLIGKPVTSLDVVEKTTGAAVFGIDAKVEGMVYGYPIIPPTRNGGQVNYVMDPAAKEIKGYLETVVLKDKSNTVPGWAVVIGETWWAAKKAAEAMTLEYQPTDTMEVSEKDIQDHGRKLINDASKGVVLATGNTNTAPVFRAAKSTLDAEYTTATALHFPMEPMNALAFEKDGKWEIHTGNQWQTLVLPWLATALEAPETDIVLKTYRLGGGFGRRLNGDYAVGAALASKAIGKPVKMVLS
;
A
#
# COMPACT_ATOMS: atom_id res chain seq x y z
N MET A 1 -22.52 -11.42 -14.04
CA MET A 1 -22.58 -12.86 -13.69
C MET A 1 -23.82 -13.55 -14.19
N ILE A 2 -25.05 -13.02 -13.97
CA ILE A 2 -26.30 -13.67 -14.44
C ILE A 2 -26.29 -13.87 -15.94
N GLU A 3 -26.03 -12.85 -16.74
CA GLU A 3 -25.98 -12.95 -18.22
C GLU A 3 -24.95 -13.99 -18.70
N ALA A 4 -23.74 -13.98 -18.12
CA ALA A 4 -22.70 -14.93 -18.48
C ALA A 4 -23.04 -16.36 -18.05
N GLY A 5 -23.69 -16.53 -16.90
CA GLY A 5 -24.18 -17.82 -16.40
C GLY A 5 -25.32 -18.36 -17.26
N ALA A 6 -26.28 -17.52 -17.60
CA ALA A 6 -27.38 -17.87 -18.51
C ALA A 6 -26.88 -18.37 -19.88
N LYS A 7 -25.95 -17.63 -20.48
CA LYS A 7 -25.26 -18.04 -21.71
C LYS A 7 -24.56 -19.38 -21.57
N ALA A 8 -23.86 -19.60 -20.45
CA ALA A 8 -23.14 -20.86 -20.21
C ALA A 8 -24.08 -22.06 -19.97
N LEU A 9 -25.28 -21.81 -19.43
CA LEU A 9 -26.31 -22.83 -19.17
C LEU A 9 -27.24 -23.06 -20.36
N GLY A 10 -27.19 -22.18 -21.39
CA GLY A 10 -28.11 -22.22 -22.54
C GLY A 10 -29.56 -21.90 -22.15
N VAL A 11 -29.77 -20.87 -21.32
CA VAL A 11 -31.09 -20.44 -20.83
C VAL A 11 -31.21 -18.91 -20.92
N GLU A 12 -32.44 -18.40 -20.80
CA GLU A 12 -32.70 -16.96 -20.76
C GLU A 12 -32.26 -16.35 -19.40
N ALA A 13 -31.61 -15.18 -19.45
CA ALA A 13 -31.11 -14.51 -18.26
C ALA A 13 -32.20 -14.16 -17.24
N SER A 14 -33.41 -13.87 -17.71
CA SER A 14 -34.60 -13.60 -16.89
C SER A 14 -35.05 -14.77 -16.04
N THR A 15 -34.71 -16.02 -16.42
CA THR A 15 -35.01 -17.24 -15.64
C THR A 15 -33.95 -17.54 -14.60
N CYS A 16 -32.86 -16.78 -14.58
CA CYS A 16 -31.75 -17.03 -13.70
C CYS A 16 -31.81 -16.23 -12.40
N SER A 17 -31.37 -16.84 -11.33
CA SER A 17 -31.10 -16.21 -10.04
C SER A 17 -29.67 -16.50 -9.57
N VAL A 18 -29.25 -15.83 -8.50
CA VAL A 18 -27.92 -16.06 -7.89
C VAL A 18 -28.10 -16.56 -6.47
N ALA A 19 -27.52 -17.70 -6.17
CA ALA A 19 -27.44 -18.25 -4.83
C ALA A 19 -26.10 -18.95 -4.59
N ASN A 20 -25.48 -18.74 -3.42
CA ASN A 20 -24.25 -19.43 -2.98
C ASN A 20 -23.10 -19.40 -4.02
N SER A 21 -22.87 -18.23 -4.64
CA SER A 21 -21.87 -18.06 -5.72
C SER A 21 -22.11 -18.91 -6.96
N GLU A 22 -23.36 -19.30 -7.22
CA GLU A 22 -23.81 -20.00 -8.43
C GLU A 22 -24.89 -19.17 -9.14
N VAL A 23 -24.96 -19.27 -10.46
CA VAL A 23 -26.12 -18.87 -11.27
C VAL A 23 -26.99 -20.12 -11.44
N VAL A 24 -28.27 -19.99 -11.09
CA VAL A 24 -29.24 -21.08 -11.03
C VAL A 24 -30.44 -20.75 -11.90
N SER A 25 -30.91 -21.74 -12.71
CA SER A 25 -32.15 -21.67 -13.50
C SER A 25 -32.80 -23.06 -13.51
N GLY A 26 -33.88 -23.25 -12.73
CA GLY A 26 -34.47 -24.58 -12.50
C GLY A 26 -33.44 -25.54 -11.88
N ASP A 27 -33.27 -26.70 -12.48
CA ASP A 27 -32.29 -27.70 -12.02
C ASP A 27 -30.84 -27.46 -12.54
N LYS A 28 -30.68 -26.47 -13.43
CA LYS A 28 -29.37 -26.14 -14.00
C LYS A 28 -28.67 -25.12 -13.11
N LYS A 29 -27.36 -25.33 -12.90
CA LYS A 29 -26.51 -24.38 -12.15
C LYS A 29 -25.10 -24.35 -12.69
N ILE A 30 -24.43 -23.20 -12.49
CA ILE A 30 -23.03 -23.00 -12.80
C ILE A 30 -22.38 -22.10 -11.78
N SER A 31 -21.20 -22.47 -11.30
CA SER A 31 -20.47 -21.67 -10.32
C SER A 31 -19.85 -20.42 -10.97
N PHE A 32 -19.68 -19.35 -10.20
CA PHE A 32 -18.95 -18.16 -10.65
C PHE A 32 -17.53 -18.50 -11.08
N LYS A 33 -16.88 -19.44 -10.40
CA LYS A 33 -15.56 -19.97 -10.77
C LYS A 33 -15.54 -20.56 -12.20
N ASP A 34 -16.54 -21.35 -12.54
CA ASP A 34 -16.58 -21.98 -13.86
C ASP A 34 -16.98 -20.98 -14.95
N ILE A 35 -17.82 -19.97 -14.64
CA ILE A 35 -18.11 -18.85 -15.55
C ILE A 35 -16.81 -18.13 -15.89
N VAL A 36 -15.99 -17.77 -14.89
CA VAL A 36 -14.71 -17.07 -15.08
C VAL A 36 -13.75 -17.95 -15.90
N ARG A 37 -13.62 -19.21 -15.57
CA ARG A 37 -12.74 -20.15 -16.31
C ARG A 37 -13.13 -20.31 -17.80
N LYS A 38 -14.41 -20.19 -18.12
CA LYS A 38 -14.89 -20.25 -19.50
C LYS A 38 -14.68 -18.93 -20.28
N GLY A 39 -14.09 -17.91 -19.64
CA GLY A 39 -13.77 -16.64 -20.31
C GLY A 39 -15.00 -15.79 -20.67
N GLY A 40 -16.13 -16.01 -20.02
CA GLY A 40 -17.40 -15.34 -20.33
C GLY A 40 -17.58 -13.91 -19.80
N LEU A 41 -16.57 -13.31 -19.15
CA LEU A 41 -16.64 -11.99 -18.50
C LEU A 41 -15.79 -10.95 -19.23
N THR A 42 -16.21 -10.57 -20.42
CA THR A 42 -15.47 -9.59 -21.25
C THR A 42 -16.20 -8.25 -21.39
N LYS A 43 -17.37 -8.08 -20.76
CA LYS A 43 -18.16 -6.84 -20.85
C LYS A 43 -17.51 -5.74 -20.02
N THR A 44 -17.25 -4.60 -20.66
CA THR A 44 -16.94 -3.34 -19.98
C THR A 44 -18.23 -2.56 -19.80
N PHE A 45 -18.45 -2.03 -18.59
CA PHE A 45 -19.64 -1.24 -18.25
C PHE A 45 -19.31 0.24 -18.31
N THR A 46 -20.26 1.06 -18.80
CA THR A 46 -20.21 2.51 -18.61
C THR A 46 -20.63 2.87 -17.18
N GLN A 47 -20.37 4.11 -16.75
CA GLN A 47 -20.82 4.56 -15.43
C GLN A 47 -22.35 4.55 -15.32
N GLU A 48 -23.05 4.97 -16.39
CA GLU A 48 -24.52 4.98 -16.45
C GLU A 48 -25.10 3.55 -16.32
N GLU A 49 -24.48 2.57 -16.97
CA GLU A 49 -24.89 1.18 -16.85
C GLU A 49 -24.70 0.65 -15.41
N ILE A 50 -23.62 1.06 -14.73
CA ILE A 50 -23.36 0.68 -13.33
C ILE A 50 -24.38 1.31 -12.41
N ASP A 51 -24.66 2.59 -12.58
CA ASP A 51 -25.61 3.35 -11.76
C ASP A 51 -27.07 2.86 -11.93
N ALA A 52 -27.40 2.31 -13.09
CA ALA A 52 -28.71 1.72 -13.39
C ALA A 52 -28.88 0.30 -12.84
N LEU A 53 -27.82 -0.35 -12.28
CA LEU A 53 -27.95 -1.70 -11.75
C LEU A 53 -28.85 -1.74 -10.51
N PRO A 54 -29.81 -2.68 -10.44
CA PRO A 54 -30.68 -2.80 -9.27
C PRO A 54 -29.89 -3.22 -8.04
N ILE A 55 -30.02 -2.46 -6.98
CA ILE A 55 -29.46 -2.79 -5.66
C ILE A 55 -30.43 -3.72 -4.93
N LYS A 56 -29.90 -4.80 -4.34
CA LYS A 56 -30.70 -5.73 -3.53
C LYS A 56 -31.43 -4.99 -2.40
N ALA A 57 -32.74 -5.19 -2.28
CA ALA A 57 -33.56 -4.61 -1.24
C ALA A 57 -33.07 -5.02 0.17
N VAL A 58 -33.31 -4.18 1.18
CA VAL A 58 -32.76 -4.33 2.54
C VAL A 58 -33.21 -5.65 3.18
N ASP A 59 -34.49 -6.01 2.99
CA ASP A 59 -35.09 -7.26 3.49
C ASP A 59 -34.51 -8.52 2.86
N GLN A 60 -33.94 -8.40 1.66
CA GLN A 60 -33.29 -9.50 0.94
C GLN A 60 -31.81 -9.68 1.29
N ARG A 61 -31.24 -8.79 2.10
CA ARG A 61 -29.84 -8.86 2.51
C ARG A 61 -29.63 -9.94 3.56
N LYS A 62 -28.68 -10.83 3.32
CA LYS A 62 -28.39 -11.97 4.23
C LYS A 62 -27.19 -11.70 5.15
N LEU A 63 -26.24 -10.88 4.74
CA LEU A 63 -24.99 -10.60 5.46
C LEU A 63 -24.91 -9.17 5.97
N ILE A 64 -25.27 -8.19 5.13
CA ILE A 64 -25.24 -6.77 5.50
C ILE A 64 -26.20 -6.53 6.66
N GLY A 65 -25.71 -5.88 7.72
CA GLY A 65 -26.47 -5.60 8.94
C GLY A 65 -26.58 -6.80 9.90
N LYS A 66 -25.81 -7.86 9.69
CA LYS A 66 -25.73 -9.02 10.60
C LYS A 66 -24.34 -9.12 11.24
N PRO A 67 -24.23 -9.58 12.50
CA PRO A 67 -22.94 -9.87 13.12
C PRO A 67 -22.35 -11.14 12.49
N VAL A 68 -21.44 -10.95 11.53
CA VAL A 68 -20.75 -12.06 10.84
C VAL A 68 -19.31 -12.11 11.31
N THR A 69 -18.87 -13.27 11.74
CA THR A 69 -17.46 -13.49 12.13
C THR A 69 -16.55 -13.34 10.92
N SER A 70 -15.45 -12.60 11.09
CA SER A 70 -14.42 -12.46 10.05
C SER A 70 -13.80 -13.82 9.72
N LEU A 71 -13.58 -14.09 8.44
CA LEU A 71 -13.10 -15.39 7.94
C LEU A 71 -11.69 -15.75 8.43
N ASP A 72 -10.90 -14.77 8.82
CA ASP A 72 -9.49 -14.91 9.20
C ASP A 72 -9.24 -14.91 10.71
N VAL A 73 -10.30 -14.86 11.52
CA VAL A 73 -10.18 -14.84 13.00
C VAL A 73 -9.44 -16.06 13.52
N VAL A 74 -9.81 -17.25 13.06
CA VAL A 74 -9.20 -18.49 13.56
C VAL A 74 -7.70 -18.51 13.32
N GLU A 75 -7.25 -18.19 12.12
CA GLU A 75 -5.82 -18.18 11.79
C GLU A 75 -5.07 -17.12 12.60
N LYS A 76 -5.68 -15.94 12.81
CA LYS A 76 -5.07 -14.85 13.60
C LYS A 76 -4.96 -15.18 15.09
N THR A 77 -5.94 -15.89 15.62
CA THR A 77 -5.96 -16.23 17.06
C THR A 77 -5.16 -17.48 17.42
N THR A 78 -4.86 -18.32 16.43
CA THR A 78 -4.08 -19.56 16.62
C THR A 78 -2.61 -19.42 16.21
N GLY A 79 -2.20 -18.28 15.66
CA GLY A 79 -0.85 -18.07 15.15
C GLY A 79 -0.60 -18.70 13.77
N ALA A 80 -1.62 -19.19 13.09
CA ALA A 80 -1.51 -19.76 11.74
C ALA A 80 -1.52 -18.69 10.63
N ALA A 81 -1.88 -17.44 10.95
CA ALA A 81 -1.89 -16.35 9.98
C ALA A 81 -0.47 -16.00 9.53
N VAL A 82 -0.27 -15.90 8.23
CA VAL A 82 1.00 -15.51 7.62
C VAL A 82 0.95 -14.04 7.23
N PHE A 83 1.87 -13.26 7.77
CA PHE A 83 2.01 -11.83 7.52
C PHE A 83 3.17 -11.54 6.55
N GLY A 84 3.30 -10.30 6.08
CA GLY A 84 4.39 -9.91 5.21
C GLY A 84 5.77 -10.17 5.82
N ILE A 85 5.91 -9.98 7.13
CA ILE A 85 7.15 -10.24 7.87
C ILE A 85 7.58 -11.72 7.83
N ASP A 86 6.65 -12.64 7.64
CA ASP A 86 6.90 -14.07 7.62
C ASP A 86 7.33 -14.58 6.23
N ALA A 87 7.19 -13.75 5.18
CA ALA A 87 7.57 -14.14 3.82
C ALA A 87 9.06 -14.51 3.74
N LYS A 88 9.36 -15.68 3.18
CA LYS A 88 10.73 -16.19 3.02
C LYS A 88 10.88 -16.85 1.67
N VAL A 89 12.08 -16.74 1.09
CA VAL A 89 12.52 -17.48 -0.09
C VAL A 89 13.97 -17.93 0.12
N GLU A 90 14.36 -18.96 -0.59
CA GLU A 90 15.73 -19.47 -0.54
C GLU A 90 16.73 -18.43 -1.05
N GLY A 91 17.88 -18.34 -0.40
CA GLY A 91 18.96 -17.42 -0.78
C GLY A 91 18.70 -15.95 -0.45
N MET A 92 17.59 -15.62 0.24
CA MET A 92 17.33 -14.24 0.61
C MET A 92 18.32 -13.70 1.62
N VAL A 93 18.58 -12.40 1.49
CA VAL A 93 19.36 -11.60 2.44
C VAL A 93 18.49 -10.49 3.02
N TYR A 94 18.98 -9.80 4.05
CA TYR A 94 18.23 -8.77 4.75
C TYR A 94 18.78 -7.38 4.42
N GLY A 95 17.86 -6.44 4.22
CA GLY A 95 18.15 -5.03 4.05
C GLY A 95 17.73 -4.20 5.25
N TYR A 96 18.62 -3.33 5.72
CA TYR A 96 18.30 -2.29 6.70
C TYR A 96 18.40 -0.93 6.01
N PRO A 97 17.29 -0.15 5.91
CA PRO A 97 17.31 1.11 5.19
C PRO A 97 17.97 2.22 6.01
N ILE A 98 18.78 3.03 5.35
CA ILE A 98 19.26 4.32 5.82
C ILE A 98 18.45 5.38 5.12
N ILE A 99 17.68 6.14 5.89
CA ILE A 99 16.70 7.11 5.41
C ILE A 99 17.21 8.51 5.73
N PRO A 100 17.27 9.45 4.76
CA PRO A 100 17.58 10.84 5.04
C PRO A 100 16.60 11.44 6.06
N PRO A 101 17.03 12.39 6.89
CA PRO A 101 16.16 13.01 7.91
C PRO A 101 14.98 13.78 7.31
N THR A 102 15.09 14.19 6.04
CA THR A 102 14.01 14.81 5.29
C THR A 102 13.78 14.08 3.98
N ARG A 103 12.51 13.89 3.60
CA ARG A 103 12.12 13.17 2.38
C ARG A 103 12.52 13.93 1.11
N ASN A 104 12.35 15.25 1.10
CA ASN A 104 12.54 16.07 -0.09
C ASN A 104 13.96 16.65 -0.13
N GLY A 105 14.70 16.28 -1.19
CA GLY A 105 16.05 16.79 -1.46
C GLY A 105 17.15 16.19 -0.58
N GLY A 106 16.82 15.45 0.48
CA GLY A 106 17.81 14.77 1.30
C GLY A 106 18.47 13.61 0.54
N GLN A 107 19.78 13.48 0.71
CA GLN A 107 20.55 12.35 0.22
C GLN A 107 21.43 11.83 1.33
N VAL A 108 21.59 10.51 1.39
CA VAL A 108 22.58 9.89 2.25
C VAL A 108 23.91 9.94 1.53
N ASN A 109 24.84 10.71 2.08
CA ASN A 109 26.24 10.68 1.75
C ASN A 109 26.90 9.84 2.84
N TYR A 110 27.19 8.58 2.59
CA TYR A 110 27.87 7.77 3.58
C TYR A 110 29.33 7.60 3.26
N VAL A 111 30.15 7.65 4.28
CA VAL A 111 31.54 7.21 4.22
C VAL A 111 31.56 5.76 4.68
N MET A 112 32.07 4.86 3.85
CA MET A 112 32.17 3.45 4.20
C MET A 112 33.18 3.31 5.36
N ASP A 113 32.64 3.19 6.58
CA ASP A 113 33.45 3.01 7.76
C ASP A 113 34.04 1.58 7.77
N PRO A 114 35.35 1.43 7.97
CA PRO A 114 35.98 0.12 8.16
C PRO A 114 35.27 -0.73 9.23
N ALA A 115 34.74 -0.10 10.29
CA ALA A 115 34.02 -0.77 11.37
C ALA A 115 32.78 -1.54 10.89
N ALA A 116 32.09 -1.06 9.86
CA ALA A 116 30.96 -1.79 9.30
C ALA A 116 31.37 -3.13 8.66
N LYS A 117 32.58 -3.20 8.07
CA LYS A 117 33.11 -4.41 7.45
C LYS A 117 33.49 -5.48 8.46
N GLU A 118 33.79 -5.09 9.69
CA GLU A 118 34.10 -6.03 10.79
C GLU A 118 32.84 -6.69 11.36
N ILE A 119 31.66 -6.23 10.99
CA ILE A 119 30.40 -6.84 11.46
C ILE A 119 30.18 -8.16 10.74
N LYS A 120 30.19 -9.24 11.49
CA LYS A 120 29.93 -10.59 10.96
C LYS A 120 28.57 -10.67 10.28
N GLY A 121 28.56 -11.07 9.02
CA GLY A 121 27.37 -11.19 8.21
C GLY A 121 26.97 -9.89 7.48
N TYR A 122 27.75 -8.82 7.58
CA TYR A 122 27.65 -7.68 6.65
C TYR A 122 28.05 -8.11 5.25
N LEU A 123 27.31 -7.69 4.25
CA LEU A 123 27.60 -8.01 2.86
C LEU A 123 28.03 -6.76 2.06
N GLU A 124 27.17 -5.78 1.98
CA GLU A 124 27.44 -4.53 1.23
C GLU A 124 26.43 -3.43 1.61
N THR A 125 26.68 -2.22 1.13
CA THR A 125 25.75 -1.09 1.23
C THR A 125 25.45 -0.54 -0.16
N VAL A 126 24.18 -0.37 -0.46
CA VAL A 126 23.69 0.06 -1.77
C VAL A 126 23.00 1.42 -1.64
N VAL A 127 23.46 2.41 -2.41
CA VAL A 127 22.72 3.67 -2.59
C VAL A 127 21.66 3.44 -3.66
N LEU A 128 20.40 3.69 -3.30
CA LEU A 128 19.28 3.44 -4.20
C LEU A 128 19.18 4.51 -5.28
N LYS A 129 19.02 4.08 -6.52
CA LYS A 129 18.73 4.94 -7.67
C LYS A 129 17.26 4.82 -8.01
N ASP A 130 16.45 5.69 -7.44
CA ASP A 130 14.99 5.63 -7.58
C ASP A 130 14.45 6.67 -8.56
N LYS A 131 13.99 6.21 -9.72
CA LYS A 131 13.32 7.05 -10.73
C LYS A 131 11.87 7.37 -10.38
N SER A 132 11.28 6.64 -9.45
CA SER A 132 9.90 6.89 -9.01
C SER A 132 9.78 8.00 -7.98
N ASN A 133 10.90 8.47 -7.43
CA ASN A 133 10.97 9.44 -6.33
C ASN A 133 10.18 8.99 -5.09
N THR A 134 10.06 7.70 -4.88
CA THR A 134 9.38 7.11 -3.71
C THR A 134 10.32 7.01 -2.50
N VAL A 135 11.59 6.69 -2.75
CA VAL A 135 12.67 6.55 -1.74
C VAL A 135 13.88 7.41 -2.11
N PRO A 136 13.70 8.74 -2.29
CA PRO A 136 14.77 9.62 -2.74
C PRO A 136 15.94 9.64 -1.75
N GLY A 137 17.15 9.42 -2.25
CA GLY A 137 18.37 9.51 -1.48
C GLY A 137 18.58 8.41 -0.43
N TRP A 138 17.80 7.33 -0.44
CA TRP A 138 17.98 6.22 0.49
C TRP A 138 19.19 5.37 0.13
N ALA A 139 19.79 4.77 1.17
CA ALA A 139 20.70 3.65 1.03
C ALA A 139 20.16 2.44 1.80
N VAL A 140 20.60 1.24 1.44
CA VAL A 140 20.24 0.00 2.14
C VAL A 140 21.51 -0.77 2.46
N VAL A 141 21.68 -1.08 3.72
CA VAL A 141 22.74 -1.97 4.20
C VAL A 141 22.26 -3.40 4.12
N ILE A 142 23.03 -4.24 3.45
CA ILE A 142 22.71 -5.64 3.19
C ILE A 142 23.50 -6.53 4.15
N GLY A 143 22.82 -7.49 4.76
CA GLY A 143 23.42 -8.47 5.63
C GLY A 143 22.78 -9.85 5.51
N GLU A 144 23.50 -10.89 5.93
CA GLU A 144 23.00 -12.27 6.00
C GLU A 144 21.81 -12.39 6.96
N THR A 145 21.75 -11.53 7.96
CA THR A 145 20.65 -11.40 8.92
C THR A 145 20.28 -9.93 9.06
N TRP A 146 19.04 -9.67 9.48
CA TRP A 146 18.61 -8.31 9.77
C TRP A 146 19.47 -7.61 10.84
N TRP A 147 19.93 -8.38 11.85
CA TRP A 147 20.82 -7.87 12.88
C TRP A 147 22.19 -7.48 12.36
N ALA A 148 22.76 -8.25 11.43
CA ALA A 148 24.02 -7.91 10.78
C ALA A 148 23.90 -6.61 9.97
N ALA A 149 22.84 -6.47 9.18
CA ALA A 149 22.57 -5.25 8.41
C ALA A 149 22.39 -4.03 9.32
N LYS A 150 21.59 -4.15 10.39
CA LYS A 150 21.38 -3.08 11.38
C LYS A 150 22.68 -2.68 12.08
N LYS A 151 23.43 -3.65 12.62
CA LYS A 151 24.70 -3.39 13.31
C LYS A 151 25.73 -2.71 12.40
N ALA A 152 25.79 -3.13 11.16
CA ALA A 152 26.67 -2.49 10.18
C ALA A 152 26.23 -1.03 9.89
N ALA A 153 24.91 -0.78 9.78
CA ALA A 153 24.40 0.58 9.62
C ALA A 153 24.71 1.47 10.83
N GLU A 154 24.58 0.93 12.06
CA GLU A 154 24.91 1.66 13.30
C GLU A 154 26.41 1.97 13.44
N ALA A 155 27.28 1.17 12.80
CA ALA A 155 28.73 1.37 12.81
C ALA A 155 29.24 2.32 11.73
N MET A 156 28.37 2.75 10.81
CA MET A 156 28.73 3.68 9.71
C MET A 156 28.69 5.13 10.17
N THR A 157 29.63 5.94 9.71
CA THR A 157 29.51 7.39 9.76
C THR A 157 28.61 7.85 8.61
N LEU A 158 27.47 8.44 8.95
CA LEU A 158 26.46 8.88 8.00
C LEU A 158 26.47 10.40 7.91
N GLU A 159 26.60 10.89 6.70
CA GLU A 159 26.42 12.31 6.37
C GLU A 159 25.16 12.45 5.52
N TYR A 160 24.47 13.54 5.69
CA TYR A 160 23.27 13.85 4.92
C TYR A 160 23.43 15.19 4.22
N GLN A 161 22.95 15.26 2.99
CA GLN A 161 22.83 16.55 2.32
C GLN A 161 21.76 17.38 3.04
N PRO A 162 22.09 18.59 3.51
CA PRO A 162 21.11 19.47 4.14
C PRO A 162 20.06 19.92 3.13
N THR A 163 18.85 20.16 3.63
CA THR A 163 17.71 20.68 2.86
C THR A 163 17.00 21.77 3.62
N ASP A 164 16.27 22.64 2.92
CA ASP A 164 15.50 23.74 3.51
C ASP A 164 14.43 23.26 4.50
N THR A 165 14.06 21.96 4.44
CA THR A 165 13.05 21.39 5.33
C THR A 165 13.61 20.83 6.63
N MET A 166 14.93 20.78 6.81
CA MET A 166 15.53 20.24 8.04
C MET A 166 15.26 21.08 9.28
N GLU A 167 15.02 22.38 9.10
CA GLU A 167 14.74 23.32 10.21
C GLU A 167 13.24 23.56 10.43
N VAL A 168 12.36 22.89 9.66
CA VAL A 168 10.91 23.05 9.79
C VAL A 168 10.42 22.37 11.07
N SER A 169 9.87 23.18 11.98
CA SER A 169 9.28 22.70 13.24
C SER A 169 7.79 22.39 13.10
N GLU A 170 7.24 21.66 14.08
CA GLU A 170 5.78 21.42 14.19
C GLU A 170 5.00 22.74 14.27
N LYS A 171 5.58 23.75 14.94
CA LYS A 171 4.98 25.09 15.02
C LYS A 171 4.88 25.74 13.64
N ASP A 172 5.89 25.63 12.80
CA ASP A 172 5.88 26.18 11.44
C ASP A 172 4.80 25.51 10.58
N ILE A 173 4.63 24.18 10.71
CA ILE A 173 3.57 23.43 10.05
C ILE A 173 2.19 23.92 10.47
N GLN A 174 1.96 24.08 11.78
CA GLN A 174 0.68 24.57 12.31
C GLN A 174 0.39 26.01 11.90
N ASP A 175 1.37 26.89 11.97
CA ASP A 175 1.22 28.28 11.55
C ASP A 175 0.96 28.42 10.06
N HIS A 176 1.60 27.57 9.24
CA HIS A 176 1.31 27.48 7.81
C HIS A 176 -0.11 26.97 7.56
N GLY A 177 -0.54 25.96 8.30
CA GLY A 177 -1.91 25.43 8.24
C GLY A 177 -2.96 26.50 8.54
N ARG A 178 -2.76 27.30 9.59
CA ARG A 178 -3.65 28.45 9.92
C ARG A 178 -3.72 29.49 8.81
N LYS A 179 -2.61 29.80 8.16
CA LYS A 179 -2.60 30.69 7.00
C LYS A 179 -3.41 30.13 5.83
N LEU A 180 -3.29 28.83 5.56
CA LEU A 180 -4.02 28.15 4.46
C LEU A 180 -5.53 28.10 4.74
N ILE A 181 -5.96 27.80 5.96
CA ILE A 181 -7.38 27.77 6.35
C ILE A 181 -8.05 29.14 6.15
N ASN A 182 -7.33 30.21 6.38
CA ASN A 182 -7.85 31.58 6.24
C ASN A 182 -7.72 32.14 4.80
N ASP A 183 -7.16 31.39 3.87
CA ASP A 183 -7.03 31.78 2.47
C ASP A 183 -8.01 31.00 1.60
N ALA A 184 -9.15 31.62 1.28
CA ALA A 184 -10.19 31.02 0.46
C ALA A 184 -9.76 30.68 -0.99
N SER A 185 -8.60 31.21 -1.44
CA SER A 185 -8.03 30.86 -2.76
C SER A 185 -7.24 29.56 -2.76
N LYS A 186 -6.98 28.98 -1.59
CA LYS A 186 -6.22 27.74 -1.42
C LYS A 186 -7.14 26.56 -1.08
N GLY A 187 -6.64 25.39 -1.41
CA GLY A 187 -7.35 24.14 -1.10
C GLY A 187 -8.28 23.67 -2.22
N VAL A 188 -8.95 22.56 -1.97
CA VAL A 188 -9.87 21.90 -2.87
C VAL A 188 -11.25 21.82 -2.23
N VAL A 189 -12.28 22.16 -2.98
CA VAL A 189 -13.67 22.04 -2.51
C VAL A 189 -14.07 20.54 -2.55
N LEU A 190 -14.34 19.98 -1.38
CA LEU A 190 -14.76 18.57 -1.22
C LEU A 190 -16.25 18.43 -0.90
N ALA A 191 -17.05 19.50 -1.06
CA ALA A 191 -18.45 19.47 -0.71
C ALA A 191 -19.34 19.18 -1.93
N THR A 192 -20.46 18.50 -1.69
CA THR A 192 -21.58 18.39 -2.64
C THR A 192 -22.66 19.39 -2.29
N GLY A 193 -23.37 19.92 -3.30
CA GLY A 193 -24.43 20.91 -3.12
C GLY A 193 -23.91 22.35 -3.14
N ASN A 194 -24.60 23.27 -2.44
CA ASN A 194 -24.25 24.67 -2.42
C ASN A 194 -23.05 24.93 -1.51
N THR A 195 -21.90 25.28 -2.10
CA THR A 195 -20.66 25.58 -1.37
C THR A 195 -20.59 27.01 -0.83
N ASN A 196 -21.52 27.90 -1.20
CA ASN A 196 -21.60 29.24 -0.66
C ASN A 196 -22.36 29.24 0.68
N THR A 197 -21.65 29.04 1.76
CA THR A 197 -22.19 29.03 3.12
C THR A 197 -22.35 30.41 3.76
N ALA A 198 -21.76 31.45 3.19
CA ALA A 198 -21.76 32.80 3.78
C ALA A 198 -23.17 33.38 4.08
N PRO A 199 -24.19 33.21 3.23
CA PRO A 199 -25.54 33.67 3.55
C PRO A 199 -26.15 32.96 4.78
N VAL A 200 -25.84 31.67 4.95
CA VAL A 200 -26.33 30.88 6.10
C VAL A 200 -25.72 31.37 7.40
N PHE A 201 -24.41 31.60 7.43
CA PHE A 201 -23.72 32.17 8.58
C PHE A 201 -24.25 33.57 8.93
N ARG A 202 -24.49 34.42 7.92
CA ARG A 202 -25.05 35.77 8.18
C ARG A 202 -26.47 35.74 8.73
N ALA A 203 -27.26 34.75 8.40
CA ALA A 203 -28.64 34.61 8.86
C ALA A 203 -28.75 33.84 10.19
N ALA A 204 -27.68 33.22 10.66
CA ALA A 204 -27.69 32.45 11.90
C ALA A 204 -27.87 33.34 13.14
N LYS A 205 -28.69 32.89 14.11
CA LYS A 205 -28.88 33.60 15.40
C LYS A 205 -27.63 33.58 16.26
N SER A 206 -26.81 32.55 16.13
CA SER A 206 -25.51 32.41 16.81
C SER A 206 -24.60 31.57 15.98
N THR A 207 -23.31 31.79 16.08
CA THR A 207 -22.25 31.00 15.47
C THR A 207 -21.32 30.49 16.56
N LEU A 208 -20.75 29.30 16.35
CA LEU A 208 -19.70 28.73 17.18
C LEU A 208 -18.45 28.57 16.30
N ASP A 209 -17.37 29.21 16.70
CA ASP A 209 -16.04 29.06 16.08
C ASP A 209 -15.17 28.21 17.01
N ALA A 210 -14.56 27.17 16.45
CA ALA A 210 -13.65 26.30 17.18
C ALA A 210 -12.45 25.91 16.30
N GLU A 211 -11.27 25.95 16.86
CA GLU A 211 -10.04 25.46 16.22
C GLU A 211 -9.62 24.14 16.87
N TYR A 212 -9.37 23.16 16.05
CA TYR A 212 -8.85 21.86 16.47
C TYR A 212 -7.49 21.63 15.82
N THR A 213 -6.48 21.32 16.62
CA THR A 213 -5.15 20.96 16.15
C THR A 213 -4.82 19.54 16.53
N THR A 214 -4.16 18.83 15.65
CA THR A 214 -3.61 17.50 15.90
C THR A 214 -2.10 17.55 15.68
N ALA A 215 -1.35 16.94 16.58
CA ALA A 215 0.09 16.79 16.38
C ALA A 215 0.37 15.82 15.23
N THR A 216 1.47 16.06 14.53
CA THR A 216 1.99 15.11 13.55
C THR A 216 2.41 13.83 14.26
N ALA A 217 1.84 12.71 13.90
CA ALA A 217 2.13 11.42 14.51
C ALA A 217 2.63 10.43 13.45
N LEU A 218 3.71 9.73 13.78
CA LEU A 218 4.16 8.60 12.97
C LEU A 218 3.33 7.35 13.30
N HIS A 219 3.00 6.61 12.26
CA HIS A 219 2.27 5.36 12.40
C HIS A 219 3.27 4.20 12.56
N PHE A 220 3.26 3.59 13.75
CA PHE A 220 4.07 2.41 14.08
C PHE A 220 3.17 1.19 14.27
N PRO A 221 2.83 0.46 13.20
CA PRO A 221 2.09 -0.79 13.35
C PRO A 221 2.93 -1.85 14.07
N MET A 222 2.26 -2.79 14.76
CA MET A 222 2.92 -3.89 15.48
C MET A 222 3.82 -4.73 14.57
N GLU A 223 3.40 -4.96 13.34
CA GLU A 223 4.28 -5.49 12.29
C GLU A 223 5.04 -4.33 11.65
N PRO A 224 6.38 -4.26 11.76
CA PRO A 224 7.17 -3.23 11.08
C PRO A 224 6.94 -3.24 9.57
N MET A 225 7.11 -2.09 8.91
CA MET A 225 7.06 -2.01 7.45
C MET A 225 8.09 -2.96 6.87
N ASN A 226 7.68 -3.81 5.96
CA ASN A 226 8.57 -4.80 5.36
C ASN A 226 8.14 -5.16 3.95
N ALA A 227 9.11 -5.58 3.14
CA ALA A 227 8.87 -6.22 1.86
C ALA A 227 10.02 -7.17 1.53
N LEU A 228 9.70 -8.27 0.86
CA LEU A 228 10.66 -9.15 0.24
C LEU A 228 10.50 -9.00 -1.28
N ALA A 229 11.58 -8.67 -1.97
CA ALA A 229 11.59 -8.46 -3.41
C ALA A 229 12.67 -9.30 -4.09
N PHE A 230 12.36 -9.83 -5.26
CA PHE A 230 13.30 -10.59 -6.10
C PHE A 230 12.78 -10.70 -7.54
N GLU A 231 13.70 -10.98 -8.45
CA GLU A 231 13.38 -11.33 -9.83
C GLU A 231 13.31 -12.86 -9.97
N LYS A 232 12.30 -13.33 -10.66
CA LYS A 232 12.12 -14.75 -10.98
C LYS A 232 11.49 -14.89 -12.37
N ASP A 233 12.13 -15.68 -13.22
CA ASP A 233 11.64 -16.01 -14.57
C ASP A 233 11.31 -14.75 -15.40
N GLY A 234 12.12 -13.70 -15.28
CA GLY A 234 11.96 -12.41 -15.96
C GLY A 234 10.85 -11.53 -15.40
N LYS A 235 10.31 -11.86 -14.22
CA LYS A 235 9.31 -11.07 -13.51
C LYS A 235 9.76 -10.70 -12.11
N TRP A 236 9.34 -9.53 -11.66
CA TRP A 236 9.54 -9.10 -10.29
C TRP A 236 8.45 -9.65 -9.39
N GLU A 237 8.82 -10.36 -8.33
CA GLU A 237 7.92 -10.72 -7.24
C GLU A 237 8.19 -9.84 -6.02
N ILE A 238 7.13 -9.18 -5.54
CA ILE A 238 7.15 -8.29 -4.37
C ILE A 238 6.16 -8.84 -3.33
N HIS A 239 6.68 -9.41 -2.26
CA HIS A 239 5.89 -10.01 -1.18
C HIS A 239 5.79 -9.04 -0.01
N THR A 240 4.61 -8.53 0.26
CA THR A 240 4.41 -7.55 1.35
C THR A 240 2.93 -7.45 1.75
N GLY A 241 2.67 -6.93 2.94
CA GLY A 241 1.36 -6.41 3.32
C GLY A 241 1.20 -4.97 2.83
N ASN A 242 0.16 -4.69 2.03
CA ASN A 242 -0.09 -3.37 1.47
C ASN A 242 -1.58 -3.04 1.48
N GLN A 243 -1.94 -1.77 1.66
CA GLN A 243 -3.33 -1.31 1.74
C GLN A 243 -3.90 -0.91 0.37
N TRP A 244 -3.06 -0.62 -0.62
CA TRP A 244 -3.51 -0.17 -1.94
C TRP A 244 -2.53 -0.58 -3.05
N GLN A 245 -2.69 -1.78 -3.52
CA GLN A 245 -1.78 -2.42 -4.48
C GLN A 245 -1.70 -1.66 -5.81
N THR A 246 -2.84 -1.21 -6.33
CA THR A 246 -2.91 -0.47 -7.60
C THR A 246 -2.28 0.92 -7.52
N LEU A 247 -2.13 1.51 -6.33
CA LEU A 247 -1.40 2.75 -6.13
C LEU A 247 0.12 2.54 -6.17
N VAL A 248 0.60 1.41 -5.62
CA VAL A 248 2.04 1.13 -5.50
C VAL A 248 2.63 0.53 -6.78
N LEU A 249 1.83 -0.17 -7.57
CA LEU A 249 2.28 -0.85 -8.78
C LEU A 249 2.96 0.07 -9.80
N PRO A 250 2.41 1.26 -10.17
CA PRO A 250 3.08 2.20 -11.06
C PRO A 250 4.43 2.72 -10.54
N TRP A 251 4.56 2.89 -9.21
CA TRP A 251 5.83 3.31 -8.60
C TRP A 251 6.89 2.22 -8.69
N LEU A 252 6.52 0.97 -8.46
CA LEU A 252 7.40 -0.18 -8.66
C LEU A 252 7.83 -0.30 -10.12
N ALA A 253 6.90 -0.14 -11.06
CA ALA A 253 7.18 -0.18 -12.50
C ALA A 253 8.20 0.88 -12.91
N THR A 254 8.01 2.12 -12.44
CA THR A 254 8.94 3.23 -12.69
C THR A 254 10.31 3.00 -12.04
N ALA A 255 10.35 2.57 -10.77
CA ALA A 255 11.58 2.32 -10.04
C ALA A 255 12.40 1.17 -10.65
N LEU A 256 11.74 0.09 -11.00
CA LEU A 256 12.35 -1.09 -11.60
C LEU A 256 12.64 -0.94 -13.10
N GLU A 257 12.06 0.07 -13.75
CA GLU A 257 12.12 0.26 -15.21
C GLU A 257 11.55 -0.96 -15.95
N ALA A 258 10.46 -1.49 -15.44
CA ALA A 258 9.77 -2.67 -15.94
C ALA A 258 8.27 -2.38 -16.18
N PRO A 259 7.63 -3.04 -17.16
CA PRO A 259 6.18 -2.88 -17.32
C PRO A 259 5.42 -3.46 -16.11
N GLU A 260 4.27 -2.88 -15.78
CA GLU A 260 3.44 -3.36 -14.66
C GLU A 260 3.03 -4.84 -14.80
N THR A 261 2.91 -5.35 -16.03
CA THR A 261 2.60 -6.75 -16.35
C THR A 261 3.68 -7.74 -15.91
N ASP A 262 4.89 -7.25 -15.68
CA ASP A 262 6.03 -8.05 -15.25
C ASP A 262 6.29 -7.93 -13.74
N ILE A 263 5.37 -7.30 -13.01
CA ILE A 263 5.44 -7.14 -11.57
C ILE A 263 4.28 -7.88 -10.90
N VAL A 264 4.60 -8.82 -10.04
CA VAL A 264 3.65 -9.56 -9.21
C VAL A 264 3.72 -9.03 -7.79
N LEU A 265 2.74 -8.22 -7.39
CA LEU A 265 2.61 -7.75 -6.01
C LEU A 265 1.79 -8.77 -5.21
N LYS A 266 2.49 -9.64 -4.47
CA LYS A 266 1.89 -10.69 -3.65
C LYS A 266 1.54 -10.14 -2.26
N THR A 267 0.24 -9.94 -2.05
CA THR A 267 -0.26 -9.33 -0.82
C THR A 267 -0.41 -10.34 0.30
N TYR A 268 0.16 -10.00 1.44
CA TYR A 268 0.04 -10.72 2.70
C TYR A 268 -0.94 -10.02 3.64
N ARG A 269 -1.32 -10.69 4.72
CA ARG A 269 -2.02 -10.06 5.82
C ARG A 269 -1.17 -8.95 6.45
N LEU A 270 -1.85 -7.96 7.01
CA LEU A 270 -1.24 -6.78 7.61
C LEU A 270 -1.28 -6.89 9.13
N GLY A 271 -0.15 -6.71 9.77
CA GLY A 271 -0.05 -6.52 11.23
C GLY A 271 -0.25 -5.06 11.65
N GLY A 272 -1.22 -4.39 11.02
CA GLY A 272 -1.53 -2.97 11.15
C GLY A 272 -1.10 -2.16 9.92
N GLY A 273 -1.84 -1.10 9.62
CA GLY A 273 -1.55 -0.25 8.46
C GLY A 273 -1.73 1.24 8.76
N PHE A 274 -2.92 1.62 9.26
CA PHE A 274 -3.25 3.00 9.69
C PHE A 274 -2.91 4.08 8.64
N GLY A 275 -2.97 3.74 7.35
CA GLY A 275 -2.55 4.62 6.25
C GLY A 275 -1.06 4.53 5.91
N ARG A 276 -0.18 4.05 6.80
CA ARG A 276 1.26 3.96 6.55
C ARG A 276 1.61 3.00 5.40
N ARG A 277 0.81 1.95 5.21
CA ARG A 277 1.00 0.97 4.13
C ARG A 277 0.32 1.35 2.81
N LEU A 278 -0.18 2.57 2.67
CA LEU A 278 -0.57 3.16 1.38
C LEU A 278 0.65 3.56 0.55
N ASN A 279 1.70 4.07 1.23
CA ASN A 279 2.95 4.39 0.56
C ASN A 279 3.70 3.11 0.18
N GLY A 280 4.44 3.16 -0.93
CA GLY A 280 5.19 2.01 -1.43
C GLY A 280 6.68 2.01 -1.08
N ASP A 281 7.14 2.92 -0.23
CA ASP A 281 8.56 3.15 0.06
C ASP A 281 9.30 1.88 0.52
N TYR A 282 8.70 1.10 1.43
CA TYR A 282 9.26 -0.18 1.87
C TYR A 282 9.33 -1.24 0.76
N ALA A 283 8.38 -1.22 -0.18
CA ALA A 283 8.34 -2.14 -1.31
C ALA A 283 9.33 -1.72 -2.42
N VAL A 284 9.35 -0.43 -2.77
CA VAL A 284 10.27 0.14 -3.75
C VAL A 284 11.72 0.02 -3.27
N GLY A 285 11.98 0.33 -1.99
CA GLY A 285 13.31 0.18 -1.41
C GLY A 285 13.83 -1.26 -1.47
N ALA A 286 13.00 -2.24 -1.11
CA ALA A 286 13.36 -3.66 -1.20
C ALA A 286 13.62 -4.09 -2.65
N ALA A 287 12.78 -3.64 -3.59
CA ALA A 287 12.90 -3.97 -5.01
C ALA A 287 14.19 -3.41 -5.62
N LEU A 288 14.50 -2.14 -5.35
CA LEU A 288 15.74 -1.51 -5.82
C LEU A 288 17.00 -2.14 -5.21
N ALA A 289 16.95 -2.48 -3.92
CA ALA A 289 18.06 -3.19 -3.28
C ALA A 289 18.27 -4.57 -3.91
N SER A 290 17.19 -5.32 -4.16
CA SER A 290 17.26 -6.61 -4.85
C SER A 290 17.80 -6.49 -6.28
N LYS A 291 17.35 -5.48 -7.03
CA LYS A 291 17.86 -5.19 -8.38
C LYS A 291 19.36 -4.91 -8.37
N ALA A 292 19.82 -4.16 -7.38
CA ALA A 292 21.23 -3.77 -7.29
C ALA A 292 22.17 -4.93 -7.00
N ILE A 293 21.76 -5.87 -6.13
CA ILE A 293 22.64 -6.98 -5.69
C ILE A 293 22.35 -8.32 -6.39
N GLY A 294 21.29 -8.39 -7.20
CA GLY A 294 20.92 -9.62 -7.92
C GLY A 294 20.47 -10.78 -7.02
N LYS A 295 19.99 -10.48 -5.80
CA LYS A 295 19.52 -11.50 -4.83
C LYS A 295 18.17 -11.09 -4.24
N PRO A 296 17.37 -12.05 -3.72
CA PRO A 296 16.18 -11.72 -2.95
C PRO A 296 16.53 -10.89 -1.70
N VAL A 297 15.90 -9.74 -1.53
CA VAL A 297 16.11 -8.85 -0.38
C VAL A 297 14.84 -8.71 0.44
N LYS A 298 14.93 -9.07 1.72
CA LYS A 298 13.94 -8.79 2.74
C LYS A 298 14.31 -7.50 3.46
N MET A 299 13.65 -6.41 3.16
CA MET A 299 13.85 -5.15 3.86
C MET A 299 12.83 -4.98 4.98
N VAL A 300 13.30 -4.58 6.16
CA VAL A 300 12.45 -4.29 7.33
C VAL A 300 12.85 -2.92 7.89
N LEU A 301 11.86 -2.04 8.01
CA LEU A 301 12.00 -0.71 8.62
C LEU A 301 11.67 -0.81 10.11
N SER A 302 12.62 -0.46 10.96
CA SER A 302 12.43 -0.46 12.42
C SER A 302 12.93 0.83 13.03
#